data_c9cc5379d46577967d3a4c34a25951ff
#
_entry.id   c9cc5379d46577967d3a4c34a25951ff
#
_cell.length_a   1.000
_cell.length_b   1.000
_cell.length_c   1.000
_cell.angle_alpha   90.00
_cell.angle_beta   90.00
_cell.angle_gamma   90.00
#
_symmetry.space_group_name_H-M   'P 1'
#
loop_
_entity.id
_entity.type
_entity.pdbx_description
1 polymer ?
#
loop_
_entity_poly.entity_id
_entity_poly.type
_entity_poly.pdbx_seq_one_letter_code
_entity_poly.pdbx_strand_id
1 'polypeptide(L)'
;DDVVVTLTEDIMQGHKFALKNLKAGDSIIKYGNPIGHATADIPAGSWIHTHNLKTGLGELLTYTYNKNVTELPKREPKFFQGYRRKDGRAGVRNEIWIIPTVGCVNNVATAIERASQKYITDQIDGVCAFPHPYGCSQMGDDQDNTRQILADLVNHPNAGGVLVLGL
;
A
#
# COMPACT_ATOMS: atom_id res chain seq x y z
N ASP A 1 2.15 -32.23 -9.14
CA ASP A 1 2.77 -33.40 -8.47
C ASP A 1 2.49 -33.26 -6.98
N ASP A 2 1.83 -34.28 -6.40
CA ASP A 2 1.53 -34.31 -4.97
C ASP A 2 2.83 -34.64 -4.21
N VAL A 3 3.20 -33.77 -3.28
CA VAL A 3 4.36 -33.98 -2.37
C VAL A 3 3.83 -34.58 -1.08
N VAL A 4 4.23 -35.82 -0.77
CA VAL A 4 3.91 -36.46 0.50
C VAL A 4 5.03 -36.19 1.49
N VAL A 5 4.69 -35.59 2.63
CA VAL A 5 5.65 -35.30 3.73
C VAL A 5 5.15 -36.00 4.99
N THR A 6 6.00 -36.85 5.59
CA THR A 6 5.69 -37.48 6.89
C THR A 6 6.13 -36.53 8.00
N LEU A 7 5.24 -36.19 8.93
CA LEU A 7 5.59 -35.39 10.09
C LEU A 7 6.50 -36.20 11.04
N THR A 8 7.51 -35.54 11.60
CA THR A 8 8.48 -36.15 12.52
C THR A 8 8.08 -35.98 13.99
N GLU A 9 7.09 -35.17 14.26
CA GLU A 9 6.61 -34.81 15.59
C GLU A 9 5.16 -34.33 15.55
N ASP A 10 4.51 -34.19 16.69
CA ASP A 10 3.18 -33.63 16.80
C ASP A 10 3.22 -32.11 16.52
N ILE A 11 2.45 -31.67 15.53
CA ILE A 11 2.39 -30.26 15.11
C ILE A 11 0.98 -29.75 15.28
N MET A 12 0.82 -28.70 16.07
CA MET A 12 -0.49 -28.08 16.31
C MET A 12 -1.08 -27.50 15.04
N GLN A 13 -2.41 -27.52 14.95
CA GLN A 13 -3.14 -26.94 13.82
C GLN A 13 -2.75 -25.47 13.59
N GLY A 14 -2.53 -25.09 12.35
CA GLY A 14 -2.13 -23.73 11.96
C GLY A 14 -0.63 -23.45 12.06
N HIS A 15 0.16 -24.39 12.58
CA HIS A 15 1.60 -24.26 12.62
C HIS A 15 2.27 -24.68 11.31
N LYS A 16 3.54 -24.31 11.14
CA LYS A 16 4.36 -24.57 9.96
C LYS A 16 5.20 -25.83 10.14
N PHE A 17 5.40 -26.58 9.06
CA PHE A 17 6.38 -27.66 9.00
C PHE A 17 7.22 -27.55 7.72
N ALA A 18 8.39 -28.16 7.73
CA ALA A 18 9.30 -28.14 6.61
C ALA A 18 8.84 -29.13 5.52
N LEU A 19 8.69 -28.66 4.27
CA LEU A 19 8.39 -29.52 3.13
C LEU A 19 9.59 -30.27 2.59
N LYS A 20 10.81 -29.79 2.92
CA LYS A 20 12.11 -30.36 2.53
C LYS A 20 13.12 -30.15 3.62
N ASN A 21 14.25 -30.84 3.55
CA ASN A 21 15.36 -30.60 4.45
C ASN A 21 15.90 -29.18 4.23
N LEU A 22 16.14 -28.45 5.32
CA LEU A 22 16.74 -27.13 5.34
C LEU A 22 18.03 -27.18 6.15
N LYS A 23 19.03 -26.43 5.71
CA LYS A 23 20.29 -26.24 6.44
C LYS A 23 20.23 -24.95 7.27
N ALA A 24 21.05 -24.90 8.31
CA ALA A 24 21.25 -23.65 9.04
C ALA A 24 21.65 -22.53 8.08
N GLY A 25 20.96 -21.39 8.17
CA GLY A 25 21.14 -20.24 7.27
C GLY A 25 20.24 -20.23 6.04
N ASP A 26 19.59 -21.33 5.70
CA ASP A 26 18.67 -21.37 4.57
C ASP A 26 17.48 -20.43 4.78
N SER A 27 17.04 -19.77 3.72
CA SER A 27 15.81 -18.98 3.73
C SER A 27 14.58 -19.88 3.84
N ILE A 28 13.72 -19.60 4.80
CA ILE A 28 12.43 -20.27 4.97
C ILE A 28 11.38 -19.48 4.19
N ILE A 29 10.79 -20.15 3.19
CA ILE A 29 9.80 -19.54 2.29
C ILE A 29 8.39 -19.94 2.70
N LYS A 30 7.48 -18.96 2.80
CA LYS A 30 6.05 -19.19 3.00
C LYS A 30 5.27 -18.34 2.00
N TYR A 31 4.35 -18.98 1.27
CA TYR A 31 3.56 -18.32 0.22
C TYR A 31 4.42 -17.55 -0.81
N GLY A 32 5.56 -18.15 -1.20
CA GLY A 32 6.49 -17.56 -2.18
C GLY A 32 7.41 -16.46 -1.63
N ASN A 33 7.30 -16.11 -0.34
CA ASN A 33 8.11 -15.05 0.28
C ASN A 33 8.99 -15.58 1.42
N PRO A 34 10.22 -15.07 1.58
CA PRO A 34 11.05 -15.40 2.72
C PRO A 34 10.46 -14.81 4.00
N ILE A 35 10.31 -15.66 5.02
CA ILE A 35 9.83 -15.27 6.36
C ILE A 35 10.94 -15.23 7.41
N GLY A 36 12.15 -15.63 7.04
CA GLY A 36 13.32 -15.68 7.90
C GLY A 36 14.30 -16.74 7.46
N HIS A 37 15.23 -17.07 8.35
CA HIS A 37 16.29 -18.05 8.13
C HIS A 37 16.25 -19.16 9.16
N ALA A 38 16.61 -20.38 8.75
CA ALA A 38 16.78 -21.50 9.65
C ALA A 38 17.98 -21.24 10.59
N THR A 39 17.80 -21.44 11.89
CA THR A 39 18.88 -21.27 12.88
C THR A 39 19.66 -22.58 13.11
N ALA A 40 19.12 -23.70 12.64
CA ALA A 40 19.71 -25.04 12.69
C ALA A 40 19.27 -25.84 11.46
N ASP A 41 19.82 -27.02 11.27
CA ASP A 41 19.33 -27.98 10.28
C ASP A 41 17.91 -28.44 10.66
N ILE A 42 16.98 -28.40 9.72
CA ILE A 42 15.58 -28.75 9.92
C ILE A 42 15.21 -29.86 8.92
N PRO A 43 14.96 -31.09 9.37
CA PRO A 43 14.49 -32.16 8.51
C PRO A 43 13.09 -31.88 7.92
N ALA A 44 12.80 -32.46 6.76
CA ALA A 44 11.45 -32.44 6.22
C ALA A 44 10.46 -33.07 7.21
N GLY A 45 9.28 -32.48 7.35
CA GLY A 45 8.26 -32.91 8.32
C GLY A 45 8.41 -32.34 9.72
N SER A 46 9.51 -31.67 10.04
CA SER A 46 9.72 -31.06 11.37
C SER A 46 8.98 -29.74 11.52
N TRP A 47 8.54 -29.45 12.74
CA TRP A 47 7.89 -28.19 13.11
C TRP A 47 8.83 -26.98 12.96
N ILE A 48 8.32 -25.92 12.32
CA ILE A 48 9.05 -24.65 12.15
C ILE A 48 8.41 -23.58 13.05
N HIS A 49 9.18 -23.08 14.01
CA HIS A 49 8.78 -22.01 14.92
C HIS A 49 9.98 -21.23 15.43
N THR A 50 9.80 -20.36 16.41
CA THR A 50 10.84 -19.47 16.97
C THR A 50 12.07 -20.19 17.49
N HIS A 51 12.01 -21.50 17.78
CA HIS A 51 13.15 -22.30 18.24
C HIS A 51 14.15 -22.63 17.11
N ASN A 52 13.70 -22.65 15.85
CA ASN A 52 14.54 -22.98 14.69
C ASN A 52 14.37 -22.02 13.49
N LEU A 53 13.59 -20.96 13.65
CA LEU A 53 13.40 -19.87 12.68
C LEU A 53 13.71 -18.53 13.34
N LYS A 54 14.66 -17.79 12.78
CA LYS A 54 14.87 -16.38 13.10
C LYS A 54 14.24 -15.53 11.99
N THR A 55 13.35 -14.61 12.37
CA THR A 55 12.74 -13.70 11.39
C THR A 55 13.79 -12.87 10.66
N GLY A 56 13.57 -12.61 9.37
CA GLY A 56 14.39 -11.68 8.59
C GLY A 56 14.06 -10.21 8.88
N LEU A 57 13.02 -9.94 9.69
CA LEU A 57 12.73 -8.61 10.23
C LEU A 57 13.70 -8.34 11.39
N GLY A 58 14.92 -8.00 11.07
CA GLY A 58 15.93 -7.50 12.00
C GLY A 58 16.02 -5.98 11.91
N GLU A 59 16.93 -5.39 12.68
CA GLU A 59 17.20 -3.94 12.75
C GLU A 59 17.11 -3.25 11.39
N LEU A 60 16.89 -1.94 11.39
CA LEU A 60 16.75 -1.07 10.21
C LEU A 60 17.64 -1.58 9.05
N LEU A 61 17.01 -2.28 8.10
CA LEU A 61 17.72 -2.77 6.92
C LEU A 61 18.11 -1.57 6.07
N THR A 62 19.38 -1.38 5.85
CA THR A 62 19.84 -0.42 4.85
C THR A 62 19.49 -0.98 3.47
N TYR A 63 18.37 -0.52 2.92
CA TYR A 63 17.97 -0.89 1.57
C TYR A 63 18.86 -0.14 0.57
N THR A 64 19.53 -0.87 -0.28
CA THR A 64 20.26 -0.29 -1.41
C THR A 64 19.47 -0.55 -2.69
N TYR A 65 19.10 0.52 -3.38
CA TYR A 65 18.44 0.41 -4.68
C TYR A 65 19.45 -0.06 -5.73
N ASN A 66 19.33 -1.30 -6.18
CA ASN A 66 20.07 -1.82 -7.32
C ASN A 66 19.24 -1.60 -8.59
N LYS A 67 19.64 -0.60 -9.36
CA LYS A 67 18.95 -0.26 -10.60
C LYS A 67 19.07 -1.41 -11.61
N ASN A 68 17.95 -2.07 -11.88
CA ASN A 68 17.83 -3.07 -12.95
C ASN A 68 16.68 -2.65 -13.86
N VAL A 69 16.98 -1.73 -14.75
CA VAL A 69 15.99 -1.13 -15.66
C VAL A 69 16.34 -1.51 -17.08
N THR A 70 15.41 -2.18 -17.74
CA THR A 70 15.50 -2.40 -19.20
C THR A 70 15.04 -1.13 -19.91
N GLU A 71 15.81 -0.64 -20.86
CA GLU A 71 15.39 0.48 -21.71
C GLU A 71 14.12 0.10 -22.47
N LEU A 72 13.07 0.90 -22.29
CA LEU A 72 11.84 0.72 -23.04
C LEU A 72 12.02 1.25 -24.46
N PRO A 73 11.47 0.59 -25.48
CA PRO A 73 11.50 1.09 -26.85
C PRO A 73 10.82 2.46 -26.93
N LYS A 74 11.43 3.39 -27.63
CA LYS A 74 10.81 4.70 -27.91
C LYS A 74 9.51 4.47 -28.69
N ARG A 75 8.43 5.08 -28.22
CA ARG A 75 7.12 5.04 -28.87
C ARG A 75 6.77 6.44 -29.35
N GLU A 76 6.00 6.53 -30.41
CA GLU A 76 5.42 7.79 -30.85
C GLU A 76 4.53 8.39 -29.75
N PRO A 77 4.63 9.71 -29.51
CA PRO A 77 3.79 10.38 -28.52
C PRO A 77 2.30 10.21 -28.84
N LYS A 78 1.51 9.90 -27.82
CA LYS A 78 0.05 9.91 -27.91
C LYS A 78 -0.47 11.12 -27.18
N PHE A 79 -1.49 11.77 -27.75
CA PHE A 79 -2.10 12.98 -27.21
C PHE A 79 -3.51 12.70 -26.70
N PHE A 80 -3.94 13.44 -25.72
CA PHE A 80 -5.31 13.42 -25.20
C PHE A 80 -5.78 14.85 -24.92
N GLN A 81 -7.10 15.07 -24.86
CA GLN A 81 -7.70 16.32 -24.39
C GLN A 81 -7.69 16.30 -22.86
N GLY A 82 -7.24 17.39 -22.25
CA GLY A 82 -7.16 17.48 -20.79
C GLY A 82 -7.28 18.91 -20.28
N TYR A 83 -7.37 19.05 -18.97
CA TYR A 83 -7.54 20.32 -18.28
C TYR A 83 -6.16 20.87 -17.86
N ARG A 84 -5.71 21.92 -18.51
CA ARG A 84 -4.44 22.56 -18.15
C ARG A 84 -4.58 23.38 -16.87
N ARG A 85 -3.74 23.09 -15.89
CA ARG A 85 -3.69 23.82 -14.61
C ARG A 85 -2.73 25.02 -14.68
N LYS A 86 -2.88 25.97 -13.74
CA LYS A 86 -2.06 27.18 -13.69
C LYS A 86 -0.58 26.90 -13.50
N ASP A 87 -0.24 25.80 -12.85
CA ASP A 87 1.13 25.32 -12.62
C ASP A 87 1.72 24.53 -13.79
N GLY A 88 0.99 24.45 -14.94
CA GLY A 88 1.44 23.79 -16.16
C GLY A 88 1.13 22.30 -16.24
N ARG A 89 0.67 21.66 -15.15
CA ARG A 89 0.21 20.27 -15.19
C ARG A 89 -1.10 20.13 -15.96
N ALA A 90 -1.44 18.90 -16.34
CA ALA A 90 -2.70 18.58 -17.00
C ALA A 90 -3.45 17.48 -16.28
N GLY A 91 -4.73 17.72 -16.01
CA GLY A 91 -5.65 16.72 -15.52
C GLY A 91 -6.42 16.06 -16.65
N VAL A 92 -6.77 14.81 -16.51
CA VAL A 92 -7.70 14.09 -17.41
C VAL A 92 -9.15 14.21 -16.93
N ARG A 93 -9.36 14.78 -15.74
CA ARG A 93 -10.64 15.08 -15.11
C ARG A 93 -10.65 16.49 -14.53
N ASN A 94 -11.83 17.05 -14.37
CA ASN A 94 -12.06 18.33 -13.68
C ASN A 94 -13.09 18.15 -12.57
N GLU A 95 -12.64 17.65 -11.43
CA GLU A 95 -13.49 17.26 -10.30
C GLU A 95 -13.35 18.25 -9.15
N ILE A 96 -14.39 18.32 -8.31
CA ILE A 96 -14.32 18.97 -7.00
C ILE A 96 -14.04 17.88 -5.96
N TRP A 97 -12.96 18.05 -5.23
CA TRP A 97 -12.53 17.07 -4.22
C TRP A 97 -12.78 17.57 -2.81
N ILE A 98 -13.33 16.70 -1.96
CA ILE A 98 -13.59 16.96 -0.54
C ILE A 98 -12.63 16.09 0.25
N ILE A 99 -11.66 16.74 0.89
CA ILE A 99 -10.57 16.06 1.59
C ILE A 99 -10.70 16.29 3.08
N PRO A 100 -11.17 15.30 3.87
CA PRO A 100 -11.14 15.37 5.32
C PRO A 100 -9.71 15.32 5.83
N THR A 101 -9.37 16.11 6.84
CA THR A 101 -8.06 16.08 7.50
C THR A 101 -7.98 15.00 8.57
N VAL A 102 -9.12 14.44 8.98
CA VAL A 102 -9.25 13.47 10.05
C VAL A 102 -10.51 12.62 9.84
N GLY A 103 -10.44 11.34 10.23
CA GLY A 103 -11.55 10.40 10.04
C GLY A 103 -12.88 10.80 10.70
N CYS A 104 -12.83 11.62 11.74
CA CYS A 104 -14.02 12.09 12.46
C CYS A 104 -15.00 12.91 11.58
N VAL A 105 -14.52 13.57 10.54
CA VAL A 105 -15.36 14.37 9.62
C VAL A 105 -15.73 13.64 8.33
N ASN A 106 -15.43 12.36 8.19
CA ASN A 106 -15.74 11.56 7.01
C ASN A 106 -17.23 11.58 6.65
N ASN A 107 -18.11 11.43 7.64
CA ASN A 107 -19.55 11.45 7.40
C ASN A 107 -20.03 12.79 6.87
N VAL A 108 -19.43 13.90 7.33
CA VAL A 108 -19.71 15.24 6.82
C VAL A 108 -19.24 15.36 5.37
N ALA A 109 -18.02 14.91 5.07
CA ALA A 109 -17.49 14.90 3.70
C ALA A 109 -18.41 14.12 2.73
N THR A 110 -18.84 12.93 3.12
CA THR A 110 -19.76 12.10 2.32
C THR A 110 -21.15 12.73 2.19
N ALA A 111 -21.64 13.39 3.23
CA ALA A 111 -22.93 14.10 3.15
C ALA A 111 -22.86 15.29 2.17
N ILE A 112 -21.75 16.05 2.19
CA ILE A 112 -21.52 17.16 1.25
C ILE A 112 -21.41 16.60 -0.18
N GLU A 113 -20.65 15.53 -0.40
CA GLU A 113 -20.55 14.87 -1.71
C GLU A 113 -21.94 14.54 -2.27
N ARG A 114 -22.77 13.85 -1.50
CA ARG A 114 -24.13 13.47 -1.90
C ARG A 114 -25.00 14.68 -2.20
N ALA A 115 -24.96 15.71 -1.35
CA ALA A 115 -25.75 16.93 -1.53
C ALA A 115 -25.29 17.75 -2.74
N SER A 116 -24.03 17.58 -3.15
CA SER A 116 -23.40 18.35 -4.23
C SER A 116 -23.60 17.74 -5.62
N GLN A 117 -24.09 16.51 -5.73
CA GLN A 117 -24.30 15.83 -7.03
C GLN A 117 -25.17 16.65 -8.00
N LYS A 118 -26.12 17.40 -7.49
CA LYS A 118 -26.99 18.27 -8.28
C LYS A 118 -26.29 19.48 -8.93
N TYR A 119 -25.06 19.77 -8.54
CA TYR A 119 -24.24 20.87 -9.08
C TYR A 119 -23.26 20.44 -10.15
N ILE A 120 -23.22 19.15 -10.50
CA ILE A 120 -22.40 18.63 -11.59
C ILE A 120 -22.92 19.19 -12.92
N THR A 121 -21.99 19.68 -13.74
CA THR A 121 -22.29 20.30 -15.04
C THR A 121 -21.31 19.77 -16.07
N ASP A 122 -21.43 20.17 -17.34
CA ASP A 122 -20.48 19.82 -18.39
C ASP A 122 -19.03 20.31 -18.10
N GLN A 123 -18.87 21.24 -17.15
CA GLN A 123 -17.56 21.75 -16.73
C GLN A 123 -17.00 21.04 -15.49
N ILE A 124 -17.80 20.25 -14.79
CA ILE A 124 -17.44 19.55 -13.56
C ILE A 124 -17.76 18.08 -13.73
N ASP A 125 -16.71 17.27 -13.86
CA ASP A 125 -16.84 15.81 -14.09
C ASP A 125 -17.39 15.05 -12.89
N GLY A 126 -17.29 15.61 -11.68
CA GLY A 126 -17.78 14.98 -10.47
C GLY A 126 -17.43 15.75 -9.20
N VAL A 127 -18.10 15.37 -8.12
CA VAL A 127 -17.76 15.77 -6.75
C VAL A 127 -17.44 14.50 -5.98
N CYS A 128 -16.25 14.39 -5.41
CA CYS A 128 -15.72 13.17 -4.79
C CYS A 128 -15.20 13.47 -3.39
N ALA A 129 -15.64 12.71 -2.39
CA ALA A 129 -15.05 12.73 -1.05
C ALA A 129 -13.99 11.62 -0.92
N PHE A 130 -12.94 11.88 -0.14
CA PHE A 130 -11.85 10.95 0.13
C PHE A 130 -11.81 10.55 1.61
N PRO A 131 -12.80 9.79 2.12
CA PRO A 131 -12.83 9.38 3.53
C PRO A 131 -11.65 8.46 3.85
N HIS A 132 -11.07 8.63 5.04
CA HIS A 132 -9.96 7.82 5.54
C HIS A 132 -10.03 7.67 7.06
N PRO A 133 -9.45 6.59 7.66
CA PRO A 133 -9.54 6.34 9.10
C PRO A 133 -8.48 7.06 9.94
N TYR A 134 -7.64 7.91 9.33
CA TYR A 134 -6.45 8.48 9.94
C TYR A 134 -6.71 9.82 10.62
N GLY A 135 -5.74 10.28 11.41
CA GLY A 135 -5.65 11.63 11.99
C GLY A 135 -5.70 11.64 13.52
N CYS A 136 -6.79 11.20 14.17
CA CYS A 136 -7.00 11.37 15.62
C CYS A 136 -5.97 10.67 16.52
N SER A 137 -5.44 9.51 16.10
CA SER A 137 -4.54 8.68 16.92
C SER A 137 -3.13 8.58 16.35
N GLN A 138 -2.85 9.34 15.30
CA GLN A 138 -1.53 9.33 14.68
C GLN A 138 -0.60 10.33 15.38
N MET A 139 0.67 9.95 15.51
CA MET A 139 1.75 10.77 16.06
C MET A 139 3.03 10.59 15.24
N GLY A 140 3.91 11.61 15.29
CA GLY A 140 5.21 11.55 14.64
C GLY A 140 5.12 11.31 13.13
N ASP A 141 5.96 10.45 12.63
CA ASP A 141 6.14 10.19 11.20
C ASP A 141 4.85 9.73 10.51
N ASP A 142 4.01 8.95 11.20
CA ASP A 142 2.73 8.51 10.65
C ASP A 142 1.79 9.67 10.34
N GLN A 143 1.74 10.67 11.25
CA GLN A 143 0.94 11.87 11.05
C GLN A 143 1.53 12.74 9.94
N ASP A 144 2.85 12.88 9.88
CA ASP A 144 3.52 13.65 8.85
C ASP A 144 3.33 13.03 7.47
N ASN A 145 3.42 11.72 7.35
CA ASN A 145 3.11 10.99 6.11
C ASN A 145 1.66 11.19 5.66
N THR A 146 0.70 11.07 6.58
CA THR A 146 -0.73 11.32 6.28
C THR A 146 -0.93 12.75 5.78
N ARG A 147 -0.34 13.74 6.45
CA ARG A 147 -0.43 15.15 6.06
C ARG A 147 0.15 15.39 4.67
N GLN A 148 1.31 14.77 4.36
CA GLN A 148 1.92 14.88 3.04
C GLN A 148 1.02 14.27 1.95
N ILE A 149 0.48 13.08 2.17
CA ILE A 149 -0.44 12.42 1.21
C ILE A 149 -1.67 13.29 0.96
N LEU A 150 -2.27 13.86 2.01
CA LEU A 150 -3.44 14.75 1.86
C LEU A 150 -3.07 16.04 1.11
N ALA A 151 -1.89 16.61 1.35
CA ALA A 151 -1.39 17.76 0.61
C ALA A 151 -1.17 17.45 -0.88
N ASP A 152 -0.67 16.25 -1.19
CA ASP A 152 -0.47 15.80 -2.57
C ASP A 152 -1.82 15.59 -3.29
N LEU A 153 -2.85 15.08 -2.58
CA LEU A 153 -4.22 15.02 -3.10
C LEU A 153 -4.78 16.42 -3.40
N VAL A 154 -4.60 17.39 -2.49
CA VAL A 154 -5.03 18.79 -2.72
C VAL A 154 -4.40 19.37 -3.99
N ASN A 155 -3.17 18.98 -4.28
CA ASN A 155 -2.43 19.47 -5.45
C ASN A 155 -2.57 18.57 -6.69
N HIS A 156 -3.41 17.55 -6.66
CA HIS A 156 -3.56 16.64 -7.78
C HIS A 156 -4.20 17.33 -9.02
N PRO A 157 -3.68 17.13 -10.24
CA PRO A 157 -4.15 17.85 -11.43
C PRO A 157 -5.59 17.53 -11.83
N ASN A 158 -6.18 16.42 -11.41
CA ASN A 158 -7.61 16.14 -11.65
C ASN A 158 -8.56 16.96 -10.76
N ALA A 159 -8.05 17.50 -9.64
CA ALA A 159 -8.84 18.38 -8.80
C ALA A 159 -8.95 19.78 -9.45
N GLY A 160 -10.11 20.13 -9.94
CA GLY A 160 -10.43 21.48 -10.43
C GLY A 160 -10.71 22.46 -9.29
N GLY A 161 -11.12 21.94 -8.15
CA GLY A 161 -11.28 22.64 -6.88
C GLY A 161 -11.24 21.66 -5.72
N VAL A 162 -10.83 22.13 -4.53
CA VAL A 162 -10.70 21.30 -3.33
C VAL A 162 -11.35 21.98 -2.14
N LEU A 163 -12.16 21.23 -1.40
CA LEU A 163 -12.67 21.58 -0.08
C LEU A 163 -11.94 20.73 0.96
N VAL A 164 -11.13 21.38 1.80
CA VAL A 164 -10.46 20.72 2.93
C VAL A 164 -11.34 20.85 4.17
N LEU A 165 -11.68 19.74 4.80
CA LEU A 165 -12.50 19.70 6.02
C LEU A 165 -11.64 19.37 7.24
N GLY A 166 -11.64 20.25 8.23
CA GLY A 166 -11.08 20.03 9.56
C GLY A 166 -12.16 19.88 10.63
N LEU A 167 -11.73 19.57 11.84
CA LEU A 167 -12.52 19.70 13.07
C LEU A 167 -12.49 21.15 13.55
#